data_fb9dbf3f77252b66da33fd691b1397a8
#
_entry.id   fb9dbf3f77252b66da33fd691b1397a8
#
_cell.length_a   1.000
_cell.length_b   1.000
_cell.length_c   1.000
_cell.angle_alpha   90.00
_cell.angle_beta   90.00
_cell.angle_gamma   90.00
#
_symmetry.space_group_name_H-M   'P 1'
#
loop_
_entity.id
_entity.type
_entity.pdbx_description
1 polymer ?
#
loop_
_entity_poly.entity_id
_entity_poly.type
_entity_poly.pdbx_seq_one_letter_code
_entity_poly.pdbx_strand_id
1 'polypeptide(L)'
;MSIFLFKRLITLVATLIGASAVVFLVLEILPGNAAQILMGPDASPDAVQALAAKLGLDRPPLERYWDWVSGMLTGNLGLSYAYSTPVAELVAERLWLTVPLALMAMTITSVIALAAGIYAAARHNKLGDVGVMGLSQIGIAIPNFWFAILLILLFSVHLKWFSAGGFPGWEEGILEGIRALLLPAVSLAVVQSAILARITRSAVLEVLREDFVRTARAKGVSRTGTLWGHVLRNAMIPVITIMGLQFAELLAGTIVVESVFYLPGLGRLIFQSISNRDLIVVRNCVMLLAAMVVIVNFVVDLLYASIDPRVKASDI
;
A
#
# COMPACT_ATOMS: atom_id res chain seq x y z
N MET A 1 25.46 -2.84 13.57
CA MET A 1 24.65 -3.29 12.41
C MET A 1 24.05 -4.68 12.61
N SER A 2 24.78 -5.69 13.08
CA SER A 2 24.24 -7.05 13.29
C SER A 2 23.12 -7.10 14.33
N ILE A 3 23.27 -6.40 15.47
CA ILE A 3 22.27 -6.36 16.55
C ILE A 3 21.01 -5.61 16.09
N PHE A 4 21.15 -4.49 15.38
CA PHE A 4 20.02 -3.74 14.81
C PHE A 4 19.22 -4.62 13.83
N LEU A 5 19.91 -5.25 12.87
CA LEU A 5 19.28 -6.14 11.89
C LEU A 5 18.58 -7.31 12.58
N PHE A 6 19.18 -7.91 13.58
CA PHE A 6 18.60 -9.00 14.34
C PHE A 6 17.34 -8.57 15.10
N LYS A 7 17.38 -7.43 15.81
CA LYS A 7 16.19 -6.86 16.48
C LYS A 7 15.05 -6.59 15.47
N ARG A 8 15.35 -6.00 14.31
CA ARG A 8 14.36 -5.69 13.28
C ARG A 8 13.77 -6.97 12.68
N LEU A 9 14.58 -8.00 12.47
CA LEU A 9 14.10 -9.29 11.97
C LEU A 9 13.17 -9.96 12.99
N ILE A 10 13.50 -9.92 14.29
CA ILE A 10 12.61 -10.42 15.35
C ILE A 10 11.30 -9.64 15.34
N THR A 11 11.35 -8.31 15.25
CA THR A 11 10.13 -7.48 15.19
C THR A 11 9.29 -7.84 13.99
N LEU A 12 9.88 -8.01 12.80
CA LEU A 12 9.18 -8.43 11.59
C LEU A 12 8.46 -9.76 11.80
N VAL A 13 9.17 -10.78 12.28
CA VAL A 13 8.60 -12.12 12.52
C VAL A 13 7.50 -12.06 13.58
N ALA A 14 7.73 -11.36 14.69
CA ALA A 14 6.73 -11.21 15.76
C ALA A 14 5.46 -10.48 15.25
N THR A 15 5.62 -9.45 14.42
CA THR A 15 4.49 -8.73 13.81
C THR A 15 3.72 -9.62 12.85
N LEU A 16 4.40 -10.43 12.02
CA LEU A 16 3.74 -11.36 11.10
C LEU A 16 2.97 -12.44 11.86
N ILE A 17 3.56 -13.00 12.93
CA ILE A 17 2.87 -13.98 13.80
C ILE A 17 1.65 -13.32 14.46
N GLY A 18 1.81 -12.14 15.04
CA GLY A 18 0.71 -11.40 15.64
C GLY A 18 -0.41 -11.09 14.65
N ALA A 19 -0.06 -10.61 13.45
CA ALA A 19 -1.03 -10.35 12.38
C ALA A 19 -1.76 -11.63 11.96
N SER A 20 -1.05 -12.75 11.78
CA SER A 20 -1.67 -14.04 11.41
C SER A 20 -2.63 -14.53 12.50
N ALA A 21 -2.26 -14.40 13.78
CA ALA A 21 -3.15 -14.76 14.88
C ALA A 21 -4.41 -13.89 14.91
N VAL A 22 -4.28 -12.57 14.72
CA VAL A 22 -5.41 -11.64 14.67
C VAL A 22 -6.32 -11.97 13.48
N VAL A 23 -5.77 -12.13 12.27
CA VAL A 23 -6.56 -12.48 11.07
C VAL A 23 -7.29 -13.78 11.26
N PHE A 24 -6.63 -14.81 11.81
CA PHE A 24 -7.28 -16.09 12.08
C PHE A 24 -8.41 -15.96 13.09
N LEU A 25 -8.16 -15.31 14.23
CA LEU A 25 -9.16 -15.15 15.31
C LEU A 25 -10.37 -14.34 14.85
N VAL A 26 -10.17 -13.25 14.12
CA VAL A 26 -11.28 -12.43 13.60
C VAL A 26 -12.18 -13.24 12.69
N LEU A 27 -11.62 -14.04 11.79
CA LEU A 27 -12.41 -14.86 10.86
C LEU A 27 -13.02 -16.10 11.54
N GLU A 28 -12.44 -16.59 12.63
CA GLU A 28 -13.01 -17.66 13.43
C GLU A 28 -14.24 -17.23 14.25
N ILE A 29 -14.22 -15.97 14.73
CA ILE A 29 -15.34 -15.40 15.52
C ILE A 29 -16.51 -14.96 14.63
N LEU A 30 -16.27 -14.74 13.33
CA LEU A 30 -17.34 -14.32 12.41
C LEU A 30 -18.46 -15.36 12.36
N PRO A 31 -19.72 -14.95 12.61
CA PRO A 31 -20.83 -15.87 12.61
C PRO A 31 -21.09 -16.43 11.20
N GLY A 32 -21.20 -17.75 11.11
CA GLY A 32 -21.54 -18.48 9.90
C GLY A 32 -20.58 -19.64 9.64
N ASN A 33 -21.13 -20.84 9.59
CA ASN A 33 -20.38 -22.01 9.14
C ASN A 33 -20.20 -21.93 7.62
N ALA A 34 -18.96 -21.90 7.14
CA ALA A 34 -18.67 -21.84 5.71
C ALA A 34 -19.39 -22.97 4.94
N ALA A 35 -19.49 -24.16 5.53
CA ALA A 35 -20.25 -25.28 4.93
C ALA A 35 -21.75 -24.98 4.79
N GLN A 36 -22.36 -24.33 5.79
CA GLN A 36 -23.74 -23.92 5.72
C GLN A 36 -24.03 -22.88 4.65
N ILE A 37 -23.09 -21.94 4.49
CA ILE A 37 -23.19 -20.88 3.48
C ILE A 37 -23.08 -21.45 2.07
N LEU A 38 -22.14 -22.37 1.86
CA LEU A 38 -21.93 -23.02 0.56
C LEU A 38 -23.14 -23.90 0.15
N MET A 39 -23.77 -24.55 1.11
CA MET A 39 -24.91 -25.42 0.84
C MET A 39 -26.25 -24.68 0.77
N GLY A 40 -26.29 -23.43 1.26
CA GLY A 40 -27.50 -22.63 1.29
C GLY A 40 -28.40 -22.88 2.51
N PRO A 41 -29.46 -22.03 2.67
CA PRO A 41 -30.31 -22.06 3.86
C PRO A 41 -31.17 -23.33 3.98
N ASP A 42 -31.44 -24.02 2.88
CA ASP A 42 -32.31 -25.20 2.81
C ASP A 42 -31.55 -26.52 2.96
N ALA A 43 -30.24 -26.48 3.22
CA ALA A 43 -29.41 -27.67 3.35
C ALA A 43 -29.73 -28.44 4.62
N SER A 44 -29.76 -29.79 4.51
CA SER A 44 -29.97 -30.64 5.70
C SER A 44 -28.76 -30.52 6.66
N PRO A 45 -28.99 -30.58 8.00
CA PRO A 45 -27.93 -30.54 9.00
C PRO A 45 -26.81 -31.56 8.73
N ASP A 46 -27.20 -32.78 8.33
CA ASP A 46 -26.26 -33.88 8.05
C ASP A 46 -25.34 -33.55 6.85
N ALA A 47 -25.89 -32.95 5.80
CA ALA A 47 -25.11 -32.54 4.63
C ALA A 47 -24.15 -31.42 4.97
N VAL A 48 -24.58 -30.45 5.79
CA VAL A 48 -23.71 -29.35 6.27
C VAL A 48 -22.57 -29.92 7.12
N GLN A 49 -22.86 -30.87 8.03
CA GLN A 49 -21.83 -31.49 8.85
C GLN A 49 -20.86 -32.33 8.02
N ALA A 50 -21.33 -33.08 7.06
CA ALA A 50 -20.47 -33.83 6.14
C ALA A 50 -19.53 -32.92 5.31
N LEU A 51 -20.05 -31.77 4.84
CA LEU A 51 -19.24 -30.80 4.14
C LEU A 51 -18.24 -30.10 5.09
N ALA A 52 -18.65 -29.76 6.31
CA ALA A 52 -17.78 -29.18 7.33
C ALA A 52 -16.61 -30.11 7.67
N ALA A 53 -16.88 -31.41 7.84
CA ALA A 53 -15.83 -32.41 8.04
C ALA A 53 -14.90 -32.54 6.83
N LYS A 54 -15.43 -32.52 5.60
CA LYS A 54 -14.64 -32.55 4.36
C LYS A 54 -13.75 -31.31 4.22
N LEU A 55 -14.19 -30.16 4.69
CA LEU A 55 -13.45 -28.90 4.71
C LEU A 55 -12.51 -28.78 5.93
N GLY A 56 -12.54 -29.75 6.85
CA GLY A 56 -11.73 -29.74 8.07
C GLY A 56 -12.12 -28.66 9.07
N LEU A 57 -13.36 -28.16 9.00
CA LEU A 57 -13.87 -27.12 9.90
C LEU A 57 -14.23 -27.68 11.30
N ASP A 58 -14.34 -28.97 11.44
CA ASP A 58 -14.58 -29.73 12.69
C ASP A 58 -13.29 -29.92 13.52
N ARG A 59 -12.12 -29.67 12.92
CA ARG A 59 -10.84 -29.82 13.61
C ARG A 59 -10.61 -28.70 14.63
N PRO A 60 -9.81 -28.96 15.70
CA PRO A 60 -9.48 -27.94 16.69
C PRO A 60 -8.91 -26.65 16.05
N PRO A 61 -9.33 -25.45 16.51
CA PRO A 61 -8.90 -24.19 15.90
C PRO A 61 -7.37 -24.03 15.83
N LEU A 62 -6.65 -24.52 16.83
CA LEU A 62 -5.18 -24.44 16.87
C LEU A 62 -4.53 -25.27 15.75
N GLU A 63 -5.07 -26.44 15.45
CA GLU A 63 -4.57 -27.27 14.33
C GLU A 63 -4.82 -26.59 13.00
N ARG A 64 -6.03 -26.03 12.80
CA ARG A 64 -6.38 -25.27 11.59
C ARG A 64 -5.51 -24.03 11.41
N TYR A 65 -5.13 -23.35 12.50
CA TYR A 65 -4.20 -22.24 12.46
C TYR A 65 -2.81 -22.69 11.98
N TRP A 66 -2.26 -23.75 12.57
CA TRP A 66 -0.94 -24.24 12.17
C TRP A 66 -0.90 -24.78 10.76
N ASP A 67 -1.96 -25.50 10.32
CA ASP A 67 -2.09 -25.96 8.92
C ASP A 67 -2.11 -24.78 7.95
N TRP A 68 -2.83 -23.71 8.30
CA TRP A 68 -2.88 -22.51 7.47
C TRP A 68 -1.52 -21.78 7.42
N VAL A 69 -0.88 -21.54 8.56
CA VAL A 69 0.43 -20.87 8.59
C VAL A 69 1.50 -21.68 7.87
N SER A 70 1.53 -22.99 8.08
CA SER A 70 2.46 -23.87 7.37
C SER A 70 2.18 -23.91 5.87
N GLY A 71 0.90 -23.90 5.47
CA GLY A 71 0.47 -23.81 4.08
C GLY A 71 0.95 -22.52 3.42
N MET A 72 0.86 -21.37 4.11
CA MET A 72 1.39 -20.11 3.61
C MET A 72 2.91 -20.16 3.35
N LEU A 73 3.67 -20.78 4.25
CA LEU A 73 5.11 -20.90 4.11
C LEU A 73 5.54 -21.84 2.97
N THR A 74 4.70 -22.81 2.62
CA THR A 74 4.93 -23.77 1.53
C THR A 74 4.28 -23.38 0.21
N GLY A 75 3.55 -22.25 0.16
CA GLY A 75 2.83 -21.79 -1.02
C GLY A 75 1.48 -22.49 -1.25
N ASN A 76 1.04 -23.35 -0.34
CA ASN A 76 -0.28 -23.98 -0.39
C ASN A 76 -1.31 -23.12 0.36
N LEU A 77 -1.94 -22.21 -0.36
CA LEU A 77 -2.94 -21.29 0.21
C LEU A 77 -4.34 -21.88 0.28
N GLY A 78 -4.51 -23.17 -0.11
CA GLY A 78 -5.79 -23.84 -0.18
C GLY A 78 -6.58 -23.56 -1.45
N LEU A 79 -7.82 -24.04 -1.48
CA LEU A 79 -8.74 -23.92 -2.62
C LEU A 79 -9.83 -22.91 -2.31
N SER A 80 -10.10 -22.00 -3.23
CA SER A 80 -11.23 -21.08 -3.15
C SER A 80 -12.56 -21.85 -3.26
N TYR A 81 -13.49 -21.53 -2.38
CA TYR A 81 -14.83 -22.14 -2.43
C TYR A 81 -15.68 -21.53 -3.56
N ALA A 82 -15.55 -20.22 -3.79
CA ALA A 82 -16.35 -19.51 -4.79
C ALA A 82 -15.87 -19.77 -6.22
N TYR A 83 -14.54 -19.89 -6.42
CA TYR A 83 -13.92 -19.98 -7.74
C TYR A 83 -13.47 -21.41 -8.09
N SER A 84 -13.44 -22.34 -7.13
CA SER A 84 -12.92 -23.71 -7.29
C SER A 84 -11.49 -23.76 -7.86
N THR A 85 -10.69 -22.74 -7.60
CA THR A 85 -9.33 -22.53 -8.09
C THR A 85 -8.36 -22.41 -6.92
N PRO A 86 -7.09 -22.85 -7.04
CA PRO A 86 -6.07 -22.62 -6.02
C PRO A 86 -5.93 -21.13 -5.69
N VAL A 87 -5.99 -20.78 -4.40
CA VAL A 87 -5.90 -19.37 -3.97
C VAL A 87 -4.58 -18.74 -4.39
N ALA A 88 -3.50 -19.53 -4.44
CA ALA A 88 -2.18 -19.06 -4.89
C ALA A 88 -2.21 -18.51 -6.33
N GLU A 89 -2.94 -19.16 -7.24
CA GLU A 89 -3.10 -18.72 -8.63
C GLU A 89 -3.90 -17.42 -8.69
N LEU A 90 -5.06 -17.37 -7.99
CA LEU A 90 -5.89 -16.17 -7.91
C LEU A 90 -5.10 -14.97 -7.40
N VAL A 91 -4.31 -15.16 -6.35
CA VAL A 91 -3.50 -14.11 -5.75
C VAL A 91 -2.38 -13.67 -6.69
N ALA A 92 -1.68 -14.61 -7.31
CA ALA A 92 -0.59 -14.29 -8.24
C ALA A 92 -1.06 -13.41 -9.40
N GLU A 93 -2.17 -13.78 -10.03
CA GLU A 93 -2.76 -12.98 -11.12
C GLU A 93 -3.10 -11.55 -10.67
N ARG A 94 -3.66 -11.39 -9.46
CA ARG A 94 -4.08 -10.09 -8.93
C ARG A 94 -2.89 -9.19 -8.54
N LEU A 95 -1.80 -9.79 -8.06
CA LEU A 95 -0.58 -9.06 -7.73
C LEU A 95 0.06 -8.39 -8.95
N TRP A 96 -0.01 -9.02 -10.13
CA TRP A 96 0.48 -8.45 -11.39
C TRP A 96 -0.26 -7.16 -11.81
N LEU A 97 -1.35 -6.81 -11.16
CA LEU A 97 -2.04 -5.53 -11.33
C LEU A 97 -1.83 -4.61 -10.13
N THR A 98 -2.07 -5.11 -8.92
CA THR A 98 -2.04 -4.28 -7.69
C THR A 98 -0.66 -3.68 -7.43
N VAL A 99 0.41 -4.46 -7.62
CA VAL A 99 1.79 -3.97 -7.39
C VAL A 99 2.19 -2.88 -8.39
N PRO A 100 2.04 -3.04 -9.71
CA PRO A 100 2.29 -1.97 -10.67
C PRO A 100 1.44 -0.72 -10.42
N LEU A 101 0.17 -0.87 -10.05
CA LEU A 101 -0.70 0.27 -9.70
C LEU A 101 -0.14 1.06 -8.51
N ALA A 102 0.26 0.37 -7.44
CA ALA A 102 0.84 1.01 -6.26
C ALA A 102 2.18 1.70 -6.58
N LEU A 103 3.03 1.05 -7.39
CA LEU A 103 4.31 1.62 -7.84
C LEU A 103 4.10 2.87 -8.72
N MET A 104 3.14 2.85 -9.63
CA MET A 104 2.79 4.01 -10.45
C MET A 104 2.26 5.15 -9.58
N ALA A 105 1.34 4.87 -8.65
CA ALA A 105 0.82 5.86 -7.72
C ALA A 105 1.95 6.46 -6.86
N MET A 106 2.87 5.65 -6.34
CA MET A 106 4.02 6.12 -5.55
C MET A 106 4.98 6.96 -6.39
N THR A 107 5.22 6.60 -7.64
CA THR A 107 6.06 7.37 -8.55
C THR A 107 5.46 8.75 -8.82
N ILE A 108 4.17 8.82 -9.15
CA ILE A 108 3.44 10.08 -9.36
C ILE A 108 3.46 10.93 -8.08
N THR A 109 3.16 10.30 -6.93
CA THR A 109 3.24 10.93 -5.61
C THR A 109 4.60 11.57 -5.37
N SER A 110 5.67 10.82 -5.58
CA SER A 110 7.04 11.29 -5.34
C SER A 110 7.41 12.46 -6.23
N VAL A 111 7.12 12.36 -7.53
CA VAL A 111 7.44 13.44 -8.49
C VAL A 111 6.70 14.73 -8.13
N ILE A 112 5.39 14.65 -7.90
CA ILE A 112 4.56 15.83 -7.58
C ILE A 112 4.98 16.40 -6.21
N ALA A 113 5.10 15.56 -5.19
CA ALA A 113 5.36 16.00 -3.83
C ALA A 113 6.75 16.63 -3.66
N LEU A 114 7.78 16.02 -4.24
CA LEU A 114 9.13 16.56 -4.19
C LEU A 114 9.22 17.90 -4.95
N ALA A 115 8.68 17.96 -6.16
CA ALA A 115 8.66 19.19 -6.93
C ALA A 115 7.91 20.32 -6.20
N ALA A 116 6.69 20.04 -5.72
CA ALA A 116 5.85 21.02 -5.03
C ALA A 116 6.45 21.42 -3.66
N GLY A 117 6.91 20.46 -2.86
CA GLY A 117 7.47 20.72 -1.53
C GLY A 117 8.80 21.52 -1.58
N ILE A 118 9.71 21.17 -2.49
CA ILE A 118 10.96 21.90 -2.70
C ILE A 118 10.66 23.31 -3.22
N TYR A 119 9.76 23.46 -4.18
CA TYR A 119 9.33 24.76 -4.70
C TYR A 119 8.74 25.64 -3.60
N ALA A 120 7.84 25.10 -2.78
CA ALA A 120 7.23 25.83 -1.66
C ALA A 120 8.27 26.27 -0.63
N ALA A 121 9.22 25.39 -0.26
CA ALA A 121 10.31 25.71 0.66
C ALA A 121 11.25 26.81 0.09
N ALA A 122 11.60 26.72 -1.19
CA ALA A 122 12.42 27.72 -1.85
C ALA A 122 11.74 29.11 -1.95
N ARG A 123 10.41 29.13 -1.94
CA ARG A 123 9.58 30.33 -1.96
C ARG A 123 8.86 30.61 -0.66
N HIS A 124 9.45 30.20 0.46
CA HIS A 124 8.87 30.33 1.79
C HIS A 124 8.25 31.70 2.07
N ASN A 125 7.03 31.70 2.59
CA ASN A 125 6.19 32.89 2.87
C ASN A 125 5.82 33.75 1.64
N LYS A 126 5.96 33.23 0.41
CA LYS A 126 5.48 33.89 -0.81
C LYS A 126 4.20 33.21 -1.32
N LEU A 127 3.52 33.87 -2.29
CA LEU A 127 2.29 33.35 -2.89
C LEU A 127 2.42 31.90 -3.42
N GLY A 128 3.57 31.53 -3.97
CA GLY A 128 3.81 30.16 -4.41
C GLY A 128 3.80 29.13 -3.30
N ASP A 129 4.35 29.47 -2.13
CA ASP A 129 4.28 28.63 -0.94
C ASP A 129 2.85 28.48 -0.44
N VAL A 130 2.14 29.61 -0.28
CA VAL A 130 0.74 29.62 0.17
C VAL A 130 -0.15 28.84 -0.80
N GLY A 131 0.06 28.99 -2.12
CA GLY A 131 -0.70 28.25 -3.13
C GLY A 131 -0.49 26.74 -3.06
N VAL A 132 0.75 26.28 -2.94
CA VAL A 132 1.06 24.84 -2.82
C VAL A 132 0.47 24.28 -1.53
N MET A 133 0.60 25.01 -0.40
CA MET A 133 0.06 24.53 0.87
C MET A 133 -1.48 24.53 0.88
N GLY A 134 -2.12 25.53 0.26
CA GLY A 134 -3.57 25.57 0.08
C GLY A 134 -4.10 24.43 -0.77
N LEU A 135 -3.45 24.15 -1.93
CA LEU A 135 -3.79 23.01 -2.76
C LEU A 135 -3.58 21.67 -2.05
N SER A 136 -2.49 21.55 -1.27
CA SER A 136 -2.25 20.36 -0.44
C SER A 136 -3.37 20.18 0.60
N GLN A 137 -3.84 21.25 1.22
CA GLN A 137 -4.94 21.15 2.18
C GLN A 137 -6.24 20.66 1.53
N ILE A 138 -6.54 21.14 0.32
CA ILE A 138 -7.68 20.67 -0.47
C ILE A 138 -7.47 19.18 -0.84
N GLY A 139 -6.29 18.81 -1.32
CA GLY A 139 -5.98 17.43 -1.70
C GLY A 139 -6.15 16.42 -0.57
N ILE A 140 -5.78 16.79 0.67
CA ILE A 140 -5.96 15.93 1.85
C ILE A 140 -7.44 15.78 2.23
N ALA A 141 -8.25 16.82 2.01
CA ALA A 141 -9.66 16.80 2.37
C ALA A 141 -10.54 15.97 1.42
N ILE A 142 -10.04 15.65 0.23
CA ILE A 142 -10.79 14.93 -0.80
C ILE A 142 -10.65 13.41 -0.58
N PRO A 143 -11.76 12.66 -0.43
CA PRO A 143 -11.70 11.20 -0.38
C PRO A 143 -11.22 10.60 -1.73
N ASN A 144 -10.28 9.65 -1.68
CA ASN A 144 -9.70 9.03 -2.88
C ASN A 144 -10.76 8.48 -3.85
N PHE A 145 -11.78 7.78 -3.34
CA PHE A 145 -12.83 7.18 -4.16
C PHE A 145 -13.68 8.24 -4.86
N TRP A 146 -13.98 9.34 -4.18
CA TRP A 146 -14.75 10.44 -4.76
C TRP A 146 -13.96 11.12 -5.89
N PHE A 147 -12.67 11.35 -5.65
CA PHE A 147 -11.79 11.90 -6.69
C PHE A 147 -11.64 10.95 -7.88
N ALA A 148 -11.56 9.63 -7.64
CA ALA A 148 -11.56 8.61 -8.68
C ALA A 148 -12.82 8.71 -9.57
N ILE A 149 -14.00 8.86 -8.97
CA ILE A 149 -15.27 9.03 -9.72
C ILE A 149 -15.23 10.32 -10.55
N LEU A 150 -14.73 11.43 -10.02
CA LEU A 150 -14.59 12.68 -10.77
C LEU A 150 -13.65 12.54 -11.97
N LEU A 151 -12.53 11.81 -11.81
CA LEU A 151 -11.62 11.53 -12.92
C LEU A 151 -12.31 10.69 -14.01
N ILE A 152 -13.09 9.68 -13.63
CA ILE A 152 -13.87 8.88 -14.59
C ILE A 152 -14.86 9.78 -15.33
N LEU A 153 -15.65 10.59 -14.63
CA LEU A 153 -16.64 11.48 -15.23
C LEU A 153 -15.99 12.45 -16.23
N LEU A 154 -14.86 13.05 -15.84
CA LEU A 154 -14.19 14.03 -16.70
C LEU A 154 -13.47 13.34 -17.88
N PHE A 155 -12.57 12.42 -17.59
CA PHE A 155 -11.63 11.89 -18.58
C PHE A 155 -12.17 10.72 -19.40
N SER A 156 -13.10 9.93 -18.84
CA SER A 156 -13.65 8.77 -19.53
C SER A 156 -15.02 9.05 -20.15
N VAL A 157 -15.91 9.74 -19.43
CA VAL A 157 -17.27 9.99 -19.92
C VAL A 157 -17.32 11.24 -20.79
N HIS A 158 -16.79 12.37 -20.31
CA HIS A 158 -16.88 13.66 -21.01
C HIS A 158 -15.83 13.80 -22.12
N LEU A 159 -14.55 13.65 -21.79
CA LEU A 159 -13.44 13.82 -22.75
C LEU A 159 -13.17 12.57 -23.59
N LYS A 160 -13.58 11.39 -23.14
CA LYS A 160 -13.37 10.08 -23.80
C LYS A 160 -11.89 9.76 -24.10
N TRP A 161 -10.98 10.24 -23.28
CA TRP A 161 -9.54 10.01 -23.43
C TRP A 161 -9.09 8.66 -22.88
N PHE A 162 -9.79 8.17 -21.83
CA PHE A 162 -9.47 6.94 -21.12
C PHE A 162 -10.70 6.05 -21.00
N SER A 163 -10.49 4.76 -20.75
CA SER A 163 -11.55 3.84 -20.35
C SER A 163 -12.09 4.20 -18.96
N ALA A 164 -13.38 4.01 -18.73
CA ALA A 164 -14.01 4.23 -17.43
C ALA A 164 -13.58 3.18 -16.39
N GLY A 165 -13.05 2.03 -16.82
CA GLY A 165 -12.59 0.95 -15.97
C GLY A 165 -12.23 -0.28 -16.77
N GLY A 166 -11.85 -1.33 -16.03
CA GLY A 166 -11.32 -2.56 -16.59
C GLY A 166 -9.81 -2.47 -16.87
N PHE A 167 -9.23 -3.63 -17.05
CA PHE A 167 -7.81 -3.79 -17.37
C PHE A 167 -7.67 -4.77 -18.54
N PRO A 168 -7.05 -4.37 -19.66
CA PRO A 168 -6.97 -5.22 -20.86
C PRO A 168 -6.06 -6.43 -20.69
N GLY A 169 -5.16 -6.39 -19.69
CA GLY A 169 -4.08 -7.36 -19.53
C GLY A 169 -2.75 -6.81 -20.03
N TRP A 170 -1.65 -7.33 -19.49
CA TRP A 170 -0.30 -6.97 -19.93
C TRP A 170 0.06 -7.60 -21.28
N GLU A 171 -0.70 -8.61 -21.69
CA GLU A 171 -0.53 -9.32 -22.96
C GLU A 171 -0.94 -8.47 -24.16
N GLU A 172 -1.90 -7.56 -23.97
CA GLU A 172 -2.33 -6.61 -25.02
C GLU A 172 -1.34 -5.46 -25.25
N GLY A 173 -0.35 -5.32 -24.36
CA GLY A 173 0.72 -4.35 -24.46
C GLY A 173 0.96 -3.60 -23.16
N ILE A 174 2.24 -3.28 -22.91
CA ILE A 174 2.65 -2.54 -21.69
C ILE A 174 2.05 -1.12 -21.69
N LEU A 175 1.95 -0.47 -22.85
CA LEU A 175 1.45 0.90 -22.95
C LEU A 175 -0.04 0.96 -22.65
N GLU A 176 -0.82 0.02 -23.16
CA GLU A 176 -2.26 -0.13 -22.89
C GLU A 176 -2.52 -0.40 -21.41
N GLY A 177 -1.71 -1.29 -20.80
CA GLY A 177 -1.77 -1.55 -19.37
C GLY A 177 -1.47 -0.31 -18.53
N ILE A 178 -0.39 0.42 -18.84
CA ILE A 178 -0.05 1.68 -18.16
C ILE A 178 -1.17 2.73 -18.35
N ARG A 179 -1.73 2.85 -19.54
CA ARG A 179 -2.82 3.78 -19.83
C ARG A 179 -4.08 3.46 -19.02
N ALA A 180 -4.42 2.18 -18.88
CA ALA A 180 -5.55 1.74 -18.06
C ALA A 180 -5.35 2.03 -16.57
N LEU A 181 -4.11 1.94 -16.07
CA LEU A 181 -3.77 2.20 -14.68
C LEU A 181 -3.52 3.68 -14.36
N LEU A 182 -3.46 4.57 -15.36
CA LEU A 182 -3.06 5.97 -15.13
C LEU A 182 -4.08 6.74 -14.26
N LEU A 183 -5.36 6.71 -14.59
CA LEU A 183 -6.39 7.38 -13.79
C LEU A 183 -6.50 6.81 -12.37
N PRO A 184 -6.53 5.47 -12.17
CA PRO A 184 -6.44 4.86 -10.84
C PRO A 184 -5.21 5.32 -10.06
N ALA A 185 -4.02 5.31 -10.69
CA ALA A 185 -2.78 5.73 -10.04
C ALA A 185 -2.81 7.22 -9.65
N VAL A 186 -3.31 8.10 -10.51
CA VAL A 186 -3.48 9.53 -10.22
C VAL A 186 -4.45 9.74 -9.04
N SER A 187 -5.56 8.98 -8.99
CA SER A 187 -6.53 9.09 -7.90
C SER A 187 -5.93 8.75 -6.53
N LEU A 188 -5.07 7.74 -6.48
CA LEU A 188 -4.32 7.37 -5.29
C LEU A 188 -3.24 8.41 -4.94
N ALA A 189 -2.56 8.93 -5.96
CA ALA A 189 -1.40 9.80 -5.78
C ALA A 189 -1.74 11.19 -5.26
N VAL A 190 -2.93 11.74 -5.55
CA VAL A 190 -3.26 13.14 -5.21
C VAL A 190 -3.20 13.40 -3.70
N VAL A 191 -3.85 12.56 -2.89
CA VAL A 191 -3.86 12.71 -1.43
C VAL A 191 -2.46 12.49 -0.86
N GLN A 192 -1.77 11.46 -1.32
CA GLN A 192 -0.42 11.14 -0.85
C GLN A 192 0.60 12.21 -1.24
N SER A 193 0.46 12.80 -2.44
CA SER A 193 1.29 13.93 -2.89
C SER A 193 1.10 15.16 -2.01
N ALA A 194 -0.11 15.44 -1.60
CA ALA A 194 -0.44 16.57 -0.74
C ALA A 194 0.21 16.45 0.65
N ILE A 195 0.16 15.26 1.24
CA ILE A 195 0.81 14.97 2.53
C ILE A 195 2.33 15.05 2.40
N LEU A 196 2.89 14.38 1.41
CA LEU A 196 4.34 14.30 1.21
C LEU A 196 4.95 15.65 0.83
N ALA A 197 4.25 16.49 0.04
CA ALA A 197 4.70 17.84 -0.31
C ALA A 197 4.85 18.73 0.94
N ARG A 198 3.91 18.63 1.88
CA ARG A 198 3.99 19.35 3.15
C ARG A 198 5.17 18.90 4.00
N ILE A 199 5.39 17.59 4.08
CA ILE A 199 6.53 17.00 4.82
C ILE A 199 7.85 17.40 4.16
N THR A 200 7.94 17.29 2.83
CA THR A 200 9.13 17.70 2.05
C THR A 200 9.44 19.17 2.30
N ARG A 201 8.43 20.05 2.23
CA ARG A 201 8.60 21.49 2.53
C ARG A 201 9.16 21.69 3.94
N SER A 202 8.59 21.05 4.95
CA SER A 202 9.01 21.20 6.34
C SER A 202 10.44 20.72 6.55
N ALA A 203 10.80 19.55 6.04
CA ALA A 203 12.14 19.00 6.11
C ALA A 203 13.18 19.91 5.43
N VAL A 204 12.86 20.46 4.25
CA VAL A 204 13.76 21.39 3.53
C VAL A 204 13.92 22.69 4.32
N LEU A 205 12.86 23.23 4.91
CA LEU A 205 12.93 24.48 5.71
C LEU A 205 13.73 24.28 7.01
N GLU A 206 13.62 23.13 7.65
CA GLU A 206 14.39 22.78 8.84
C GLU A 206 15.89 22.75 8.52
N VAL A 207 16.29 22.02 7.51
CA VAL A 207 17.71 21.93 7.10
C VAL A 207 18.25 23.27 6.59
N LEU A 208 17.44 24.12 5.97
CA LEU A 208 17.86 25.47 5.54
C LEU A 208 18.29 26.38 6.70
N ARG A 209 17.91 26.08 7.94
CA ARG A 209 18.26 26.85 9.15
C ARG A 209 19.55 26.38 9.81
N GLU A 210 20.09 25.24 9.41
CA GLU A 210 21.28 24.62 9.97
C GLU A 210 22.54 25.46 9.72
N ASP A 211 23.49 25.42 10.66
CA ASP A 211 24.73 26.24 10.61
C ASP A 211 25.65 25.88 9.45
N PHE A 212 25.67 24.60 9.01
CA PHE A 212 26.46 24.20 7.85
C PHE A 212 25.96 24.86 6.55
N VAL A 213 24.65 25.16 6.46
CA VAL A 213 24.05 25.88 5.32
C VAL A 213 24.51 27.33 5.33
N ARG A 214 24.55 27.97 6.52
CA ARG A 214 25.12 29.34 6.66
C ARG A 214 26.59 29.38 6.28
N THR A 215 27.34 28.39 6.72
CA THR A 215 28.78 28.27 6.38
C THR A 215 29.01 28.10 4.89
N ALA A 216 28.23 27.25 4.21
CA ALA A 216 28.30 27.06 2.77
C ALA A 216 28.06 28.38 2.02
N ARG A 217 27.05 29.14 2.44
CA ARG A 217 26.72 30.47 1.86
C ARG A 217 27.83 31.50 2.14
N ALA A 218 28.41 31.49 3.33
CA ALA A 218 29.55 32.38 3.67
C ALA A 218 30.78 32.08 2.82
N LYS A 219 30.96 30.84 2.37
CA LYS A 219 32.01 30.41 1.42
C LYS A 219 31.68 30.75 -0.05
N GLY A 220 30.58 31.46 -0.33
CA GLY A 220 30.23 31.91 -1.68
C GLY A 220 29.39 30.92 -2.49
N VAL A 221 28.92 29.80 -1.91
CA VAL A 221 28.03 28.90 -2.63
C VAL A 221 26.67 29.57 -2.89
N SER A 222 26.21 29.55 -4.14
CA SER A 222 24.95 30.15 -4.54
C SER A 222 23.77 29.53 -3.79
N ARG A 223 22.62 30.24 -3.70
CA ARG A 223 21.40 29.72 -3.05
C ARG A 223 20.93 28.39 -3.66
N THR A 224 20.94 28.29 -4.98
CA THR A 224 20.56 27.06 -5.71
C THR A 224 21.59 25.96 -5.47
N GLY A 225 22.88 26.23 -5.54
CA GLY A 225 23.94 25.27 -5.24
C GLY A 225 23.87 24.74 -3.81
N THR A 226 23.58 25.61 -2.83
CA THR A 226 23.37 25.22 -1.44
C THR A 226 22.12 24.32 -1.28
N LEU A 227 21.00 24.66 -1.94
CA LEU A 227 19.77 23.87 -1.88
C LEU A 227 19.99 22.45 -2.42
N TRP A 228 20.50 22.34 -3.65
CA TRP A 228 20.65 21.03 -4.32
C TRP A 228 21.84 20.21 -3.78
N GLY A 229 22.97 20.86 -3.46
CA GLY A 229 24.19 20.17 -3.04
C GLY A 229 24.23 19.80 -1.56
N HIS A 230 23.62 20.58 -0.69
CA HIS A 230 23.75 20.43 0.75
C HIS A 230 22.41 20.17 1.46
N VAL A 231 21.36 20.96 1.15
CA VAL A 231 20.09 20.91 1.88
C VAL A 231 19.30 19.67 1.53
N LEU A 232 19.06 19.40 0.24
CA LEU A 232 18.20 18.29 -0.18
C LEU A 232 18.73 16.93 0.27
N ARG A 233 20.05 16.73 0.22
CA ARG A 233 20.64 15.47 0.66
C ARG A 233 20.28 15.12 2.11
N ASN A 234 20.24 16.10 3.00
CA ASN A 234 19.87 15.90 4.40
C ASN A 234 18.36 15.92 4.62
N ALA A 235 17.64 16.76 3.89
CA ALA A 235 16.19 16.85 3.97
C ALA A 235 15.47 15.60 3.44
N MET A 236 16.11 14.82 2.56
CA MET A 236 15.50 13.59 2.02
C MET A 236 15.43 12.44 3.03
N ILE A 237 16.19 12.45 4.11
CA ILE A 237 16.16 11.37 5.12
C ILE A 237 14.74 11.17 5.68
N PRO A 238 14.09 12.16 6.31
CA PRO A 238 12.72 12.01 6.79
C PRO A 238 11.71 11.81 5.64
N VAL A 239 11.96 12.39 4.47
CA VAL A 239 11.06 12.28 3.31
C VAL A 239 11.00 10.83 2.80
N ILE A 240 12.15 10.15 2.63
CA ILE A 240 12.21 8.76 2.19
C ILE A 240 11.52 7.84 3.20
N THR A 241 11.67 8.10 4.50
CA THR A 241 10.99 7.34 5.54
C THR A 241 9.48 7.42 5.40
N ILE A 242 8.94 8.63 5.21
CA ILE A 242 7.49 8.82 5.01
C ILE A 242 7.04 8.23 3.68
N MET A 243 7.83 8.32 2.61
CA MET A 243 7.54 7.67 1.33
C MET A 243 7.32 6.16 1.50
N GLY A 244 8.14 5.52 2.32
CA GLY A 244 7.97 4.09 2.59
C GLY A 244 6.68 3.77 3.35
N LEU A 245 6.36 4.55 4.38
CA LEU A 245 5.09 4.42 5.10
C LEU A 245 3.89 4.64 4.16
N GLN A 246 3.95 5.67 3.32
CA GLN A 246 2.91 5.94 2.33
C GLN A 246 2.77 4.84 1.28
N PHE A 247 3.86 4.18 0.89
CA PHE A 247 3.78 3.04 -0.02
C PHE A 247 3.00 1.87 0.59
N ALA A 248 3.21 1.60 1.89
CA ALA A 248 2.41 0.63 2.62
C ALA A 248 0.91 1.01 2.68
N GLU A 249 0.61 2.30 2.91
CA GLU A 249 -0.77 2.81 2.87
C GLU A 249 -1.38 2.74 1.47
N LEU A 250 -0.60 2.98 0.41
CA LEU A 250 -1.06 2.83 -0.98
C LEU A 250 -1.48 1.40 -1.28
N LEU A 251 -0.69 0.39 -0.85
CA LEU A 251 -1.06 -1.02 -1.03
C LEU A 251 -2.41 -1.36 -0.40
N ALA A 252 -2.69 -0.83 0.78
CA ALA A 252 -3.99 -0.99 1.43
C ALA A 252 -5.09 -0.15 0.75
N GLY A 253 -4.75 1.06 0.27
CA GLY A 253 -5.67 2.00 -0.36
C GLY A 253 -6.15 1.58 -1.76
N THR A 254 -5.43 0.66 -2.43
CA THR A 254 -5.84 0.15 -3.75
C THR A 254 -7.20 -0.54 -3.72
N ILE A 255 -7.61 -1.13 -2.60
CA ILE A 255 -8.87 -1.90 -2.46
C ILE A 255 -10.08 -1.12 -2.99
N VAL A 256 -10.23 0.13 -2.55
CA VAL A 256 -11.38 0.96 -2.94
C VAL A 256 -11.26 1.43 -4.38
N VAL A 257 -10.07 1.86 -4.79
CA VAL A 257 -9.82 2.38 -6.15
C VAL A 257 -9.96 1.27 -7.19
N GLU A 258 -9.45 0.07 -6.92
CA GLU A 258 -9.65 -1.10 -7.78
C GLU A 258 -11.14 -1.43 -7.98
N SER A 259 -11.93 -1.28 -6.91
CA SER A 259 -13.39 -1.51 -7.00
C SER A 259 -14.08 -0.43 -7.83
N VAL A 260 -13.72 0.84 -7.68
CA VAL A 260 -14.29 1.97 -8.43
C VAL A 260 -13.98 1.87 -9.93
N PHE A 261 -12.74 1.50 -10.28
CA PHE A 261 -12.32 1.34 -11.69
C PHE A 261 -12.56 -0.07 -12.25
N TYR A 262 -13.22 -0.95 -11.51
CA TYR A 262 -13.45 -2.34 -11.93
C TYR A 262 -12.18 -3.09 -12.33
N LEU A 263 -11.06 -2.80 -11.67
CA LEU A 263 -9.78 -3.45 -11.93
C LEU A 263 -9.74 -4.84 -11.28
N PRO A 264 -9.23 -5.89 -11.97
CA PRO A 264 -9.10 -7.21 -11.41
C PRO A 264 -7.85 -7.33 -10.50
N GLY A 265 -7.79 -6.52 -9.43
CA GLY A 265 -6.70 -6.51 -8.48
C GLY A 265 -7.01 -7.28 -7.19
N LEU A 266 -6.03 -7.29 -6.27
CA LEU A 266 -6.10 -8.01 -5.00
C LEU A 266 -7.19 -7.44 -4.07
N GLY A 267 -7.34 -6.11 -4.03
CA GLY A 267 -8.35 -5.45 -3.22
C GLY A 267 -9.76 -5.79 -3.67
N ARG A 268 -10.02 -5.80 -4.98
CA ARG A 268 -11.31 -6.22 -5.52
C ARG A 268 -11.57 -7.70 -5.26
N LEU A 269 -10.55 -8.56 -5.33
CA LEU A 269 -10.68 -9.97 -4.98
C LEU A 269 -11.13 -10.13 -3.52
N ILE A 270 -10.53 -9.39 -2.59
CA ILE A 270 -10.93 -9.38 -1.18
C ILE A 270 -12.40 -8.97 -1.04
N PHE A 271 -12.79 -7.86 -1.66
CA PHE A 271 -14.16 -7.35 -1.57
C PHE A 271 -15.20 -8.37 -2.09
N GLN A 272 -14.92 -8.98 -3.25
CA GLN A 272 -15.78 -10.02 -3.83
C GLN A 272 -15.81 -11.27 -2.95
N SER A 273 -14.67 -11.69 -2.39
CA SER A 273 -14.58 -12.85 -1.54
C SER A 273 -15.30 -12.66 -0.19
N ILE A 274 -15.31 -11.44 0.35
CA ILE A 274 -16.14 -11.10 1.52
C ILE A 274 -17.62 -11.23 1.17
N SER A 275 -18.04 -10.70 0.03
CA SER A 275 -19.43 -10.77 -0.43
C SER A 275 -19.88 -12.21 -0.69
N ASN A 276 -18.99 -13.04 -1.24
CA ASN A 276 -19.22 -14.46 -1.50
C ASN A 276 -18.95 -15.35 -0.27
N ARG A 277 -18.52 -14.74 0.85
CA ARG A 277 -18.13 -15.44 2.08
C ARG A 277 -17.04 -16.51 1.89
N ASP A 278 -16.16 -16.32 0.92
CA ASP A 278 -14.99 -17.16 0.71
C ASP A 278 -13.86 -16.79 1.70
N LEU A 279 -14.01 -17.31 2.92
CA LEU A 279 -13.12 -16.98 4.03
C LEU A 279 -11.68 -17.45 3.80
N ILE A 280 -11.47 -18.48 2.95
CA ILE A 280 -10.11 -18.93 2.62
C ILE A 280 -9.38 -17.85 1.81
N VAL A 281 -10.02 -17.31 0.76
CA VAL A 281 -9.46 -16.25 -0.05
C VAL A 281 -9.24 -14.98 0.78
N VAL A 282 -10.27 -14.57 1.56
CA VAL A 282 -10.18 -13.37 2.42
C VAL A 282 -9.00 -13.48 3.36
N ARG A 283 -8.87 -14.61 4.09
CA ARG A 283 -7.79 -14.83 5.06
C ARG A 283 -6.41 -14.70 4.44
N ASN A 284 -6.19 -15.37 3.31
CA ASN A 284 -4.91 -15.36 2.63
C ASN A 284 -4.58 -13.98 2.02
N CYS A 285 -5.54 -13.32 1.39
CA CYS A 285 -5.34 -12.00 0.81
C CYS A 285 -5.06 -10.92 1.86
N VAL A 286 -5.81 -10.91 2.98
CA VAL A 286 -5.60 -9.97 4.09
C VAL A 286 -4.23 -10.19 4.72
N MET A 287 -3.85 -11.46 4.97
CA MET A 287 -2.53 -11.77 5.51
C MET A 287 -1.40 -11.39 4.54
N LEU A 288 -1.59 -11.60 3.24
CA LEU A 288 -0.62 -11.18 2.24
C LEU A 288 -0.43 -9.66 2.21
N LEU A 289 -1.52 -8.88 2.23
CA LEU A 289 -1.44 -7.42 2.31
C LEU A 289 -0.73 -6.97 3.60
N ALA A 290 -1.07 -7.58 4.74
CA ALA A 290 -0.38 -7.30 6.00
C ALA A 290 1.12 -7.63 5.90
N ALA A 291 1.48 -8.77 5.31
CA ALA A 291 2.86 -9.15 5.10
C ALA A 291 3.59 -8.16 4.17
N MET A 292 2.97 -7.73 3.08
CA MET A 292 3.54 -6.72 2.17
C MET A 292 3.82 -5.40 2.90
N VAL A 293 2.88 -4.92 3.73
CA VAL A 293 3.06 -3.71 4.55
C VAL A 293 4.23 -3.87 5.53
N VAL A 294 4.29 -5.00 6.25
CA VAL A 294 5.36 -5.28 7.21
C VAL A 294 6.73 -5.38 6.53
N ILE A 295 6.79 -6.05 5.37
CA ILE A 295 8.03 -6.16 4.57
C ILE A 295 8.47 -4.78 4.05
N VAL A 296 7.56 -3.96 3.53
CA VAL A 296 7.89 -2.60 3.09
C VAL A 296 8.43 -1.78 4.23
N ASN A 297 7.80 -1.80 5.40
CA ASN A 297 8.29 -1.09 6.59
C ASN A 297 9.68 -1.58 7.01
N PHE A 298 9.91 -2.88 6.97
CA PHE A 298 11.23 -3.45 7.24
C PHE A 298 12.30 -2.97 6.25
N VAL A 299 11.98 -2.95 4.96
CA VAL A 299 12.90 -2.42 3.92
C VAL A 299 13.18 -0.93 4.15
N VAL A 300 12.17 -0.14 4.49
CA VAL A 300 12.34 1.28 4.84
C VAL A 300 13.23 1.48 6.05
N ASP A 301 13.07 0.68 7.10
CA ASP A 301 13.94 0.71 8.28
C ASP A 301 15.41 0.40 7.92
N LEU A 302 15.63 -0.55 7.00
CA LEU A 302 16.98 -0.87 6.50
C LEU A 302 17.57 0.27 5.68
N LEU A 303 16.78 0.88 4.80
CA LEU A 303 17.19 2.05 4.03
C LEU A 303 17.54 3.21 4.96
N TYR A 304 16.70 3.48 5.95
CA TYR A 304 16.97 4.51 6.95
C TYR A 304 18.30 4.26 7.68
N ALA A 305 18.52 3.04 8.19
CA ALA A 305 19.76 2.68 8.86
C ALA A 305 21.02 2.75 7.96
N SER A 306 20.84 2.63 6.64
CA SER A 306 21.94 2.77 5.68
C SER A 306 22.29 4.23 5.39
N ILE A 307 21.27 5.13 5.40
CA ILE A 307 21.42 6.54 5.03
C ILE A 307 21.82 7.39 6.24
N ASP A 308 21.30 7.11 7.44
CA ASP A 308 21.58 7.86 8.66
C ASP A 308 22.66 7.17 9.51
N PRO A 309 23.89 7.73 9.55
CA PRO A 309 24.97 7.17 10.37
C PRO A 309 24.69 7.25 11.89
N ARG A 310 23.78 8.11 12.33
CA ARG A 310 23.46 8.34 13.75
C ARG A 310 22.73 7.15 14.37
N VAL A 311 21.97 6.42 13.58
CA VAL A 311 21.29 5.19 14.04
C VAL A 311 22.28 4.10 14.43
N LYS A 312 23.49 4.13 13.85
CA LYS A 312 24.58 3.20 14.20
C LYS A 312 25.21 3.48 15.57
N ALA A 313 25.07 4.69 16.07
CA ALA A 313 25.69 5.13 17.34
C ALA A 313 24.75 4.96 18.56
N SER A 314 23.44 4.90 18.37
CA SER A 314 22.46 4.75 19.47
C SER A 314 22.21 3.30 19.90
N ASP A 315 22.79 2.33 19.20
CA ASP A 315 22.68 0.89 19.50
C ASP A 315 23.90 0.35 20.27
N ILE A 316 24.82 1.23 20.72
CA ILE A 316 25.91 0.92 21.60
C ILE A 316 25.56 1.38 23.01
#